data_ca0703c865fb7ff48e80810d7e42e058
#
_entry.id   ca0703c865fb7ff48e80810d7e42e058
#
_cell.length_a   1.000
_cell.length_b   1.000
_cell.length_c   1.000
_cell.angle_alpha   90.00
_cell.angle_beta   90.00
_cell.angle_gamma   90.00
#
_symmetry.space_group_name_H-M   'P 1'
#
loop_
_entity.id
_entity.type
_entity.pdbx_description
1 polymer ?
#
loop_
_entity_poly.entity_id
_entity_poly.type
_entity_poly.pdbx_seq_one_letter_code
_entity_poly.pdbx_strand_id
1 'polypeptide(L)'
;VRLNTTNNEGNAATGNGFIDITPIEGLKLSLNATYNLDETRTTYVYNPYYGQFDTTGGTVSKYHSRSYDYNMQQLLTYAKTFGEKHNFDILLGHEYYDQRYYELGASKSKMFSQENKELSGAVIDGQSASSYQSRYNNEGYIARAQYNYDERIFASASFRRDASSRFHPDHRWGNFWSAGAAWLINKEEWFDVDWVDELKVKASYGSQGNDNIGNYRYTDQFVISNSSGNVGTSFDSKGTKDITWETNANFNIGAEFQLFKRLNGSFEYYNRKTTDMLYSFTVAPSLGYPSYMDNVGDMYNRGFEFELGVNIFDQKNFSWDVNFNISTVKNKITMLDEAKKTTSKYTPDGKEYKGYTSGSFFIAEDLSMYTWYLKDFAGISEDGQSMWYYDDVKKDEKGNEISRERKTTTTYAEADYYVTEESTIADFFGGIGTSVKAFGFDFSINCSYQIGGKQFDSTYQSFMASPTSSSAGYNFHKDLLNSWSPENVNSNIPRMQWDDINSVSSSTRFLTDASYFNIENINLGYTFPAKWTRKALINSLRLYVSCENVFYWSKR
;
A
#
# COMPACT_ATOMS: atom_id res chain seq x y z
N VAL A 1 24.06 23.31 -4.56
CA VAL A 1 22.72 22.82 -4.19
C VAL A 1 21.70 23.95 -4.27
N ARG A 2 21.98 25.15 -3.75
CA ARG A 2 21.02 26.29 -3.73
C ARG A 2 20.60 26.78 -5.13
N LEU A 3 21.40 26.52 -6.16
CA LEU A 3 21.12 26.95 -7.52
C LEU A 3 20.35 25.90 -8.36
N ASN A 4 20.25 24.65 -7.87
CA ASN A 4 19.40 23.66 -8.52
C ASN A 4 17.94 23.97 -8.17
N THR A 5 17.09 24.01 -9.17
CA THR A 5 15.67 24.34 -9.00
C THR A 5 14.79 23.29 -9.68
N THR A 6 13.67 23.01 -9.03
CA THR A 6 12.55 22.25 -9.61
C THR A 6 11.33 23.15 -9.53
N ASN A 7 10.69 23.38 -10.66
CA ASN A 7 9.45 24.12 -10.74
C ASN A 7 8.35 23.24 -11.33
N ASN A 8 7.25 23.08 -10.58
CA ASN A 8 6.07 22.35 -11.03
C ASN A 8 4.91 23.34 -11.17
N GLU A 9 4.33 23.37 -12.36
CA GLU A 9 3.14 24.15 -12.69
C GLU A 9 2.00 23.17 -12.99
N GLY A 10 1.00 23.11 -12.13
CA GLY A 10 -0.16 22.22 -12.29
C GLY A 10 -1.42 23.00 -12.65
N ASN A 11 -2.17 22.51 -13.61
CA ASN A 11 -3.51 22.97 -13.95
C ASN A 11 -4.47 21.80 -13.84
N ALA A 12 -5.49 21.93 -12.99
CA ALA A 12 -6.52 20.93 -12.84
C ALA A 12 -7.91 21.55 -13.06
N ALA A 13 -8.78 20.84 -13.74
CA ALA A 13 -10.16 21.22 -13.92
C ALA A 13 -11.07 20.01 -13.79
N THR A 14 -12.13 20.15 -13.00
CA THR A 14 -13.17 19.12 -12.86
C THR A 14 -14.52 19.75 -13.20
N GLY A 15 -15.24 19.11 -14.11
CA GLY A 15 -16.61 19.46 -14.48
C GLY A 15 -17.56 18.31 -14.16
N ASN A 16 -18.64 18.57 -13.42
CA ASN A 16 -19.69 17.62 -13.14
C ASN A 16 -21.02 18.16 -13.65
N GLY A 17 -21.73 17.34 -14.41
CA GLY A 17 -23.08 17.62 -14.86
C GLY A 17 -24.03 16.47 -14.53
N PHE A 18 -25.24 16.76 -14.17
CA PHE A 18 -26.25 15.72 -13.95
C PHE A 18 -27.63 16.18 -14.41
N ILE A 19 -28.45 15.20 -14.78
CA ILE A 19 -29.87 15.38 -15.11
C ILE A 19 -30.64 14.30 -14.37
N ASP A 20 -31.57 14.72 -13.52
CA ASP A 20 -32.49 13.86 -12.81
C ASP A 20 -33.91 14.00 -13.42
N ILE A 21 -34.50 12.89 -13.80
CA ILE A 21 -35.85 12.80 -14.36
C ILE A 21 -36.67 11.88 -13.46
N THR A 22 -37.77 12.37 -12.92
CA THR A 22 -38.70 11.61 -12.08
C THR A 22 -40.04 11.52 -12.81
N PRO A 23 -40.23 10.50 -13.69
CA PRO A 23 -41.43 10.40 -14.53
C PRO A 23 -42.69 9.99 -13.76
N ILE A 24 -42.50 9.22 -12.67
CA ILE A 24 -43.55 8.82 -11.73
C ILE A 24 -42.96 8.76 -10.32
N GLU A 25 -43.83 8.79 -9.32
CA GLU A 25 -43.43 8.68 -7.93
C GLU A 25 -42.61 7.39 -7.66
N GLY A 26 -41.47 7.54 -7.01
CA GLY A 26 -40.55 6.43 -6.70
C GLY A 26 -39.59 6.05 -7.83
N LEU A 27 -39.84 6.43 -9.10
CA LEU A 27 -38.94 6.13 -10.22
C LEU A 27 -38.11 7.33 -10.62
N LYS A 28 -36.80 7.19 -10.58
CA LYS A 28 -35.83 8.25 -10.90
C LYS A 28 -34.80 7.73 -11.91
N LEU A 29 -34.61 8.45 -13.01
CA LEU A 29 -33.48 8.30 -13.93
C LEU A 29 -32.47 9.42 -13.68
N SER A 30 -31.25 9.03 -13.33
CA SER A 30 -30.13 9.97 -13.15
C SER A 30 -29.10 9.74 -14.25
N LEU A 31 -28.79 10.80 -15.00
CA LEU A 31 -27.72 10.83 -16.00
C LEU A 31 -26.61 11.71 -15.44
N ASN A 32 -25.45 11.12 -15.14
CA ASN A 32 -24.29 11.82 -14.59
C ASN A 32 -23.15 11.81 -15.60
N ALA A 33 -22.46 12.94 -15.73
CA ALA A 33 -21.25 13.06 -16.52
C ALA A 33 -20.18 13.83 -15.71
N THR A 34 -19.02 13.23 -15.59
CA THR A 34 -17.85 13.87 -14.95
C THR A 34 -16.72 13.93 -15.96
N TYR A 35 -16.05 15.07 -16.03
CA TYR A 35 -14.83 15.27 -16.78
C TYR A 35 -13.74 15.82 -15.87
N ASN A 36 -12.58 15.18 -15.89
CA ASN A 36 -11.39 15.62 -15.16
C ASN A 36 -10.26 15.88 -16.14
N LEU A 37 -9.55 16.97 -15.92
CA LEU A 37 -8.31 17.32 -16.60
C LEU A 37 -7.26 17.62 -15.54
N ASP A 38 -6.10 16.99 -15.68
CA ASP A 38 -4.89 17.29 -14.91
C ASP A 38 -3.73 17.48 -15.88
N GLU A 39 -3.05 18.60 -15.80
CA GLU A 39 -1.91 18.95 -16.61
C GLU A 39 -0.78 19.43 -15.70
N THR A 40 0.40 18.84 -15.82
CA THR A 40 1.58 19.25 -15.07
C THR A 40 2.75 19.53 -16.00
N ARG A 41 3.40 20.68 -15.77
CA ARG A 41 4.66 21.06 -16.39
C ARG A 41 5.74 21.10 -15.34
N THR A 42 6.78 20.30 -15.51
CA THR A 42 7.91 20.27 -14.61
C THR A 42 9.17 20.75 -15.30
N THR A 43 9.87 21.70 -14.69
CA THR A 43 11.15 22.20 -15.13
C THR A 43 12.21 21.91 -14.09
N TYR A 44 13.21 21.11 -14.42
CA TYR A 44 14.41 20.88 -13.62
C TYR A 44 15.55 21.70 -14.19
N VAL A 45 16.28 22.39 -13.31
CA VAL A 45 17.49 23.12 -13.64
C VAL A 45 18.59 22.70 -12.68
N TYR A 46 19.66 22.13 -13.23
CA TYR A 46 20.88 21.80 -12.51
C TYR A 46 21.98 22.76 -12.91
N ASN A 47 22.55 23.42 -11.92
CA ASN A 47 23.46 24.54 -12.16
C ASN A 47 24.78 24.11 -12.83
N PRO A 48 25.36 24.99 -13.69
CA PRO A 48 26.61 24.69 -14.41
C PRO A 48 27.88 25.05 -13.63
N TYR A 49 27.80 25.61 -12.40
CA TYR A 49 28.93 26.29 -11.80
C TYR A 49 29.69 25.46 -10.78
N TYR A 50 29.01 24.49 -10.13
CA TYR A 50 29.63 23.62 -9.13
C TYR A 50 28.79 22.38 -8.86
N GLY A 51 29.46 21.34 -8.32
CA GLY A 51 28.83 20.09 -7.89
C GLY A 51 28.71 19.09 -9.04
N GLN A 52 27.76 18.18 -8.94
CA GLN A 52 27.63 17.02 -9.82
C GLN A 52 27.47 17.36 -11.33
N PHE A 53 26.95 18.54 -11.65
CA PHE A 53 26.60 18.93 -13.01
C PHE A 53 27.54 19.99 -13.63
N ASP A 54 28.62 20.38 -12.95
CA ASP A 54 29.59 21.33 -13.48
C ASP A 54 30.34 20.79 -14.72
N THR A 55 30.70 19.51 -14.70
CA THR A 55 31.38 18.83 -15.82
C THR A 55 30.51 18.76 -17.09
N THR A 56 29.18 18.75 -16.91
CA THR A 56 28.21 18.77 -18.03
C THR A 56 27.85 20.19 -18.47
N GLY A 57 28.31 21.22 -17.75
CA GLY A 57 27.93 22.61 -17.98
C GLY A 57 26.47 22.91 -17.62
N GLY A 58 25.93 22.19 -16.64
CA GLY A 58 24.52 22.28 -16.22
C GLY A 58 23.53 21.58 -17.14
N THR A 59 22.33 21.35 -16.64
CA THR A 59 21.27 20.66 -17.39
C THR A 59 19.92 21.33 -17.14
N VAL A 60 19.15 21.50 -18.21
CA VAL A 60 17.72 21.86 -18.15
C VAL A 60 16.89 20.71 -18.72
N SER A 61 15.87 20.30 -17.96
CA SER A 61 14.91 19.28 -18.40
C SER A 61 13.49 19.82 -18.25
N LYS A 62 12.67 19.53 -19.24
CA LYS A 62 11.24 19.88 -19.23
C LYS A 62 10.40 18.65 -19.47
N TYR A 63 9.38 18.48 -18.64
CA TYR A 63 8.39 17.43 -18.76
C TYR A 63 7.01 18.06 -18.80
N HIS A 64 6.16 17.52 -19.64
CA HIS A 64 4.75 17.87 -19.73
C HIS A 64 3.94 16.62 -19.72
N SER A 65 3.10 16.45 -18.69
CA SER A 65 2.12 15.36 -18.60
C SER A 65 0.72 15.93 -18.64
N ARG A 66 -0.18 15.21 -19.28
CA ARG A 66 -1.60 15.54 -19.36
C ARG A 66 -2.41 14.27 -19.21
N SER A 67 -3.25 14.24 -18.19
CA SER A 67 -4.27 13.21 -17.98
C SER A 67 -5.63 13.84 -18.14
N TYR A 68 -6.53 13.20 -18.86
CA TYR A 68 -7.93 13.52 -18.82
C TYR A 68 -8.77 12.26 -18.84
N ASP A 69 -9.85 12.31 -18.12
CA ASP A 69 -10.80 11.23 -18.06
C ASP A 69 -12.23 11.75 -18.07
N TYR A 70 -13.12 10.91 -18.49
CA TYR A 70 -14.55 11.12 -18.34
C TYR A 70 -15.25 9.86 -17.85
N ASN A 71 -16.23 10.08 -16.97
CA ASN A 71 -17.10 9.04 -16.46
C ASN A 71 -18.56 9.41 -16.79
N MET A 72 -19.27 8.48 -17.39
CA MET A 72 -20.69 8.62 -17.70
C MET A 72 -21.48 7.51 -17.01
N GLN A 73 -22.50 7.90 -16.28
CA GLN A 73 -23.36 6.97 -15.55
C GLN A 73 -24.83 7.23 -15.92
N GLN A 74 -25.55 6.16 -16.18
CA GLN A 74 -27.00 6.12 -16.36
C GLN A 74 -27.56 5.23 -15.27
N LEU A 75 -28.30 5.80 -14.33
CA LEU A 75 -28.82 5.11 -13.15
C LEU A 75 -30.36 5.21 -13.13
N LEU A 76 -31.01 4.09 -13.10
CA LEU A 76 -32.44 3.97 -12.92
C LEU A 76 -32.72 3.43 -11.51
N THR A 77 -33.33 4.25 -10.67
CA THR A 77 -33.67 3.88 -9.29
C THR A 77 -35.19 3.85 -9.12
N TYR A 78 -35.68 2.80 -8.46
CA TYR A 78 -37.05 2.70 -8.03
C TYR A 78 -37.12 2.42 -6.54
N ALA A 79 -37.71 3.35 -5.79
CA ALA A 79 -37.88 3.25 -4.34
C ALA A 79 -39.39 3.29 -4.01
N LYS A 80 -39.86 2.36 -3.18
CA LYS A 80 -41.25 2.31 -2.75
C LYS A 80 -41.41 1.67 -1.39
N THR A 81 -42.31 2.23 -0.60
CA THR A 81 -42.77 1.66 0.67
C THR A 81 -44.14 1.02 0.50
N PHE A 82 -44.29 -0.21 0.96
CA PHE A 82 -45.54 -0.97 0.95
C PHE A 82 -45.98 -1.24 2.39
N GLY A 83 -47.27 -0.99 2.69
CA GLY A 83 -47.83 -1.29 4.01
C GLY A 83 -47.08 -0.63 5.18
N GLU A 84 -46.52 0.56 4.95
CA GLU A 84 -45.75 1.38 5.93
C GLU A 84 -44.46 0.74 6.47
N LYS A 85 -44.26 -0.57 6.34
CA LYS A 85 -43.17 -1.35 6.93
C LYS A 85 -42.19 -1.93 5.92
N HIS A 86 -42.57 -2.09 4.68
CA HIS A 86 -41.73 -2.74 3.67
C HIS A 86 -41.16 -1.71 2.71
N ASN A 87 -39.89 -1.40 2.88
CA ASN A 87 -39.17 -0.45 2.03
C ASN A 87 -38.29 -1.20 1.04
N PHE A 88 -38.47 -0.92 -0.24
CA PHE A 88 -37.67 -1.47 -1.34
C PHE A 88 -36.97 -0.34 -2.08
N ASP A 89 -35.71 -0.56 -2.40
CA ASP A 89 -34.90 0.27 -3.30
C ASP A 89 -34.21 -0.64 -4.32
N ILE A 90 -34.46 -0.39 -5.60
CA ILE A 90 -33.88 -1.13 -6.72
C ILE A 90 -33.15 -0.14 -7.62
N LEU A 91 -31.89 -0.44 -7.95
CA LEU A 91 -31.06 0.34 -8.84
C LEU A 91 -30.57 -0.54 -9.99
N LEU A 92 -30.77 -0.05 -11.23
CA LEU A 92 -30.10 -0.55 -12.42
C LEU A 92 -29.21 0.53 -12.98
N GLY A 93 -28.00 0.19 -13.37
CA GLY A 93 -27.02 1.17 -13.82
C GLY A 93 -26.14 0.68 -14.95
N HIS A 94 -25.68 1.64 -15.72
CA HIS A 94 -24.60 1.49 -16.68
C HIS A 94 -23.57 2.59 -16.42
N GLU A 95 -22.30 2.24 -16.48
CA GLU A 95 -21.18 3.15 -16.29
C GLU A 95 -20.16 2.94 -17.39
N TYR A 96 -19.61 4.04 -17.90
CA TYR A 96 -18.52 4.03 -18.85
C TYR A 96 -17.43 5.02 -18.41
N TYR A 97 -16.19 4.55 -18.31
CA TYR A 97 -15.01 5.33 -17.94
C TYR A 97 -13.95 5.25 -19.04
N ASP A 98 -13.38 6.39 -19.45
CA ASP A 98 -12.27 6.49 -20.40
C ASP A 98 -11.21 7.45 -19.84
N GLN A 99 -9.99 6.97 -19.66
CA GLN A 99 -8.84 7.76 -19.23
C GLN A 99 -7.79 7.75 -20.33
N ARG A 100 -7.23 8.92 -20.60
CA ARG A 100 -6.10 9.09 -21.51
C ARG A 100 -4.99 9.87 -20.84
N TYR A 101 -3.79 9.35 -21.00
CA TYR A 101 -2.57 9.93 -20.48
C TYR A 101 -1.60 10.21 -21.63
N TYR A 102 -0.99 11.37 -21.60
CA TYR A 102 0.05 11.80 -22.53
C TYR A 102 1.23 12.34 -21.73
N GLU A 103 2.44 12.01 -22.16
CA GLU A 103 3.67 12.53 -21.59
C GLU A 103 4.67 12.90 -22.70
N LEU A 104 5.34 14.02 -22.50
CA LEU A 104 6.45 14.52 -23.33
C LEU A 104 7.56 15.01 -22.41
N GLY A 105 8.79 14.56 -22.64
CA GLY A 105 9.96 14.99 -21.89
C GLY A 105 11.15 15.22 -22.80
N ALA A 106 11.97 16.23 -22.45
CA ALA A 106 13.25 16.47 -23.10
C ALA A 106 14.24 17.11 -22.14
N SER A 107 15.53 16.88 -22.39
CA SER A 107 16.61 17.50 -21.63
C SER A 107 17.72 17.99 -22.56
N LYS A 108 18.41 19.06 -22.14
CA LYS A 108 19.65 19.55 -22.78
C LYS A 108 20.66 19.94 -21.72
N SER A 109 21.93 19.76 -22.03
CA SER A 109 23.05 20.17 -21.19
C SER A 109 23.90 21.27 -21.86
N LYS A 110 24.88 21.78 -21.13
CA LYS A 110 25.73 22.91 -21.48
C LYS A 110 24.89 24.18 -21.67
N MET A 111 24.41 24.67 -20.56
CA MET A 111 23.55 25.84 -20.47
C MET A 111 24.36 27.12 -20.70
N PHE A 112 23.77 28.08 -21.46
CA PHE A 112 24.33 29.43 -21.60
C PHE A 112 24.28 30.21 -20.30
N SER A 113 23.16 30.10 -19.57
CA SER A 113 22.94 30.75 -18.26
C SER A 113 21.94 29.97 -17.47
N GLN A 114 22.12 29.92 -16.16
CA GLN A 114 21.16 29.29 -15.25
C GLN A 114 19.81 30.04 -15.18
N GLU A 115 19.80 31.32 -15.51
CA GLU A 115 18.58 32.14 -15.55
C GLU A 115 17.69 31.77 -16.74
N ASN A 116 18.29 31.28 -17.82
CA ASN A 116 17.54 30.78 -18.97
C ASN A 116 17.13 29.32 -18.75
N LYS A 117 15.91 29.11 -18.29
CA LYS A 117 15.32 27.81 -17.98
C LYS A 117 14.65 27.14 -19.20
N GLU A 118 14.93 27.59 -20.40
CA GLU A 118 14.39 27.02 -21.63
C GLU A 118 15.38 26.03 -22.28
N LEU A 119 14.86 24.98 -22.94
CA LEU A 119 15.70 24.00 -23.63
C LEU A 119 16.58 24.65 -24.70
N SER A 120 16.10 25.72 -25.35
CA SER A 120 16.86 26.50 -26.33
C SER A 120 18.02 27.28 -25.71
N GLY A 121 18.07 27.43 -24.40
CA GLY A 121 19.19 28.00 -23.63
C GLY A 121 20.36 27.06 -23.39
N ALA A 122 20.29 25.82 -23.86
CA ALA A 122 21.34 24.80 -23.77
C ALA A 122 21.63 24.18 -25.14
N VAL A 123 22.88 23.75 -25.36
CA VAL A 123 23.36 23.43 -26.72
C VAL A 123 23.61 21.95 -26.98
N ILE A 124 23.79 21.12 -25.97
CA ILE A 124 23.98 19.68 -26.12
C ILE A 124 22.68 18.94 -25.86
N ASP A 125 22.18 18.23 -26.87
CA ASP A 125 20.98 17.41 -26.75
C ASP A 125 21.21 16.27 -25.75
N GLY A 126 20.26 16.13 -24.81
CA GLY A 126 20.23 15.02 -23.88
C GLY A 126 19.74 13.73 -24.56
N GLN A 127 20.00 12.59 -23.92
CA GLN A 127 19.54 11.28 -24.42
C GLN A 127 18.05 11.00 -24.17
N SER A 128 17.32 11.92 -23.55
CA SER A 128 15.99 11.69 -22.99
C SER A 128 14.87 12.48 -23.66
N ALA A 129 14.93 12.69 -24.99
CA ALA A 129 13.73 13.17 -25.69
C ALA A 129 12.78 11.99 -25.91
N SER A 130 11.63 12.01 -25.28
CA SER A 130 10.65 10.92 -25.33
C SER A 130 9.21 11.43 -25.21
N SER A 131 8.29 10.69 -25.79
CA SER A 131 6.86 10.87 -25.55
C SER A 131 6.13 9.55 -25.65
N TYR A 132 5.04 9.41 -24.90
CA TYR A 132 4.16 8.26 -25.02
C TYR A 132 2.71 8.63 -24.69
N GLN A 133 1.80 7.75 -25.07
CA GLN A 133 0.39 7.82 -24.76
C GLN A 133 -0.09 6.51 -24.14
N SER A 134 -1.03 6.59 -23.24
CA SER A 134 -1.67 5.44 -22.63
C SER A 134 -3.17 5.69 -22.53
N ARG A 135 -3.96 4.63 -22.70
CA ARG A 135 -5.42 4.68 -22.58
C ARG A 135 -5.92 3.52 -21.74
N TYR A 136 -6.88 3.82 -20.86
CA TYR A 136 -7.60 2.86 -20.05
C TYR A 136 -9.10 3.09 -20.17
N ASN A 137 -9.86 2.02 -20.38
CA ASN A 137 -11.31 2.04 -20.44
C ASN A 137 -11.89 0.99 -19.50
N ASN A 138 -13.00 1.33 -18.88
CA ASN A 138 -13.82 0.41 -18.11
C ASN A 138 -15.29 0.64 -18.46
N GLU A 139 -16.06 -0.44 -18.57
CA GLU A 139 -17.51 -0.43 -18.79
C GLU A 139 -18.17 -1.39 -17.82
N GLY A 140 -19.23 -0.94 -17.14
CA GLY A 140 -19.87 -1.70 -16.08
C GLY A 140 -21.39 -1.64 -16.13
N TYR A 141 -22.04 -2.78 -15.87
CA TYR A 141 -23.48 -2.92 -15.68
C TYR A 141 -23.77 -3.28 -14.23
N ILE A 142 -24.68 -2.58 -13.60
CA ILE A 142 -24.93 -2.63 -12.15
C ILE A 142 -26.40 -2.95 -11.91
N ALA A 143 -26.68 -3.88 -11.01
CA ALA A 143 -28.00 -4.12 -10.44
C ALA A 143 -27.85 -4.21 -8.92
N ARG A 144 -28.70 -3.50 -8.17
CA ARG A 144 -28.74 -3.54 -6.71
C ARG A 144 -30.18 -3.56 -6.23
N ALA A 145 -30.46 -4.37 -5.23
CA ALA A 145 -31.71 -4.37 -4.50
C ALA A 145 -31.44 -4.23 -3.01
N GLN A 146 -32.20 -3.37 -2.34
CA GLN A 146 -32.17 -3.18 -0.90
C GLN A 146 -33.59 -3.34 -0.35
N TYR A 147 -33.69 -3.97 0.78
CA TYR A 147 -34.94 -4.19 1.50
C TYR A 147 -34.76 -3.85 2.97
N ASN A 148 -35.73 -3.15 3.52
CA ASN A 148 -35.80 -2.82 4.92
C ASN A 148 -37.23 -3.14 5.41
N TYR A 149 -37.30 -3.98 6.46
CA TYR A 149 -38.52 -4.28 7.15
C TYR A 149 -38.59 -3.56 8.47
N ASP A 150 -39.54 -2.60 8.55
CA ASP A 150 -39.88 -1.87 9.78
C ASP A 150 -38.65 -1.24 10.51
N GLU A 151 -37.62 -0.88 9.73
CA GLU A 151 -36.32 -0.42 10.21
C GLU A 151 -35.64 -1.36 11.24
N ARG A 152 -35.97 -2.65 11.20
CA ARG A 152 -35.42 -3.69 12.09
C ARG A 152 -34.56 -4.68 11.35
N ILE A 153 -35.00 -5.14 10.19
CA ILE A 153 -34.30 -6.12 9.37
C ILE A 153 -33.95 -5.48 8.04
N PHE A 154 -32.69 -5.58 7.67
CA PHE A 154 -32.16 -5.04 6.42
C PHE A 154 -31.53 -6.17 5.61
N ALA A 155 -31.79 -6.17 4.31
CA ALA A 155 -31.15 -7.06 3.37
C ALA A 155 -30.72 -6.27 2.12
N SER A 156 -29.60 -6.66 1.54
CA SER A 156 -29.12 -6.08 0.30
C SER A 156 -28.53 -7.15 -0.61
N ALA A 157 -28.69 -6.99 -1.90
CA ALA A 157 -28.02 -7.80 -2.92
C ALA A 157 -27.54 -6.88 -4.04
N SER A 158 -26.36 -7.14 -4.57
CA SER A 158 -25.85 -6.42 -5.74
C SER A 158 -25.19 -7.39 -6.72
N PHE A 159 -25.24 -7.01 -7.99
CA PHE A 159 -24.53 -7.66 -9.08
C PHE A 159 -23.89 -6.59 -9.95
N ARG A 160 -22.64 -6.81 -10.33
CA ARG A 160 -21.90 -5.96 -11.25
C ARG A 160 -21.15 -6.80 -12.27
N ARG A 161 -21.26 -6.41 -13.54
CA ARG A 161 -20.49 -6.99 -14.63
C ARG A 161 -19.63 -5.90 -15.26
N ASP A 162 -18.31 -6.06 -15.18
CA ASP A 162 -17.33 -5.07 -15.63
C ASP A 162 -16.45 -5.62 -16.74
N ALA A 163 -16.12 -4.75 -17.71
CA ALA A 163 -15.09 -5.00 -18.70
C ALA A 163 -13.94 -4.03 -18.55
N SER A 164 -12.69 -4.53 -18.54
CA SER A 164 -11.49 -3.72 -18.49
C SER A 164 -10.66 -3.85 -19.77
N SER A 165 -10.19 -2.72 -20.31
CA SER A 165 -9.28 -2.70 -21.46
C SER A 165 -7.88 -3.24 -21.15
N ARG A 166 -7.55 -3.51 -19.89
CA ARG A 166 -6.27 -4.11 -19.46
C ARG A 166 -6.16 -5.57 -19.82
N PHE A 167 -7.31 -6.23 -20.09
CA PHE A 167 -7.38 -7.63 -20.46
C PHE A 167 -7.71 -7.83 -21.95
N HIS A 168 -7.32 -8.99 -22.48
CA HIS A 168 -7.66 -9.37 -23.85
C HIS A 168 -9.18 -9.40 -24.04
N PRO A 169 -9.73 -9.10 -25.25
CA PRO A 169 -11.18 -9.11 -25.52
C PRO A 169 -11.92 -10.34 -25.02
N ASP A 170 -11.30 -11.51 -25.08
CA ASP A 170 -11.91 -12.78 -24.66
C ASP A 170 -11.97 -12.95 -23.13
N HIS A 171 -11.17 -12.19 -22.34
CA HIS A 171 -11.02 -12.35 -20.89
C HIS A 171 -11.34 -11.06 -20.10
N ARG A 172 -11.83 -10.00 -20.76
CA ARG A 172 -12.01 -8.69 -20.14
C ARG A 172 -13.21 -8.55 -19.21
N TRP A 173 -14.21 -9.46 -19.32
CA TRP A 173 -15.43 -9.37 -18.54
C TRP A 173 -15.34 -10.15 -17.23
N GLY A 174 -15.52 -9.44 -16.10
CA GLY A 174 -15.69 -10.00 -14.76
C GLY A 174 -17.13 -9.89 -14.28
N ASN A 175 -17.58 -10.84 -13.44
CA ASN A 175 -18.88 -10.81 -12.79
C ASN A 175 -18.69 -10.83 -11.29
N PHE A 176 -19.25 -9.84 -10.61
CA PHE A 176 -19.10 -9.63 -9.17
C PHE A 176 -20.47 -9.48 -8.53
N TRP A 177 -20.61 -9.96 -7.30
CA TRP A 177 -21.87 -9.90 -6.61
C TRP A 177 -21.66 -9.78 -5.10
N SER A 178 -22.65 -9.25 -4.40
CA SER A 178 -22.66 -9.25 -2.94
C SER A 178 -24.06 -9.44 -2.39
N ALA A 179 -24.13 -10.01 -1.19
CA ALA A 179 -25.35 -10.08 -0.39
C ALA A 179 -25.00 -9.73 1.06
N GLY A 180 -25.89 -9.02 1.73
CA GLY A 180 -25.71 -8.65 3.13
C GLY A 180 -27.05 -8.58 3.84
N ALA A 181 -27.01 -8.84 5.15
CA ALA A 181 -28.14 -8.68 6.04
C ALA A 181 -27.70 -8.03 7.35
N ALA A 182 -28.61 -7.27 7.95
CA ALA A 182 -28.42 -6.72 9.30
C ALA A 182 -29.75 -6.77 10.06
N TRP A 183 -29.62 -6.94 11.36
CA TRP A 183 -30.76 -7.03 12.27
C TRP A 183 -30.51 -6.17 13.51
N LEU A 184 -31.42 -5.22 13.75
CA LEU A 184 -31.47 -4.39 14.94
C LEU A 184 -32.27 -5.12 16.03
N ILE A 185 -31.57 -5.85 16.88
CA ILE A 185 -32.15 -6.71 17.92
C ILE A 185 -32.90 -5.90 18.97
N ASN A 186 -32.37 -4.74 19.31
CA ASN A 186 -32.97 -3.84 20.32
C ASN A 186 -34.33 -3.27 19.90
N LYS A 187 -34.74 -3.40 18.64
CA LYS A 187 -36.08 -3.00 18.17
C LYS A 187 -37.12 -4.12 18.25
N GLU A 188 -36.73 -5.32 18.69
CA GLU A 188 -37.66 -6.43 18.83
C GLU A 188 -38.43 -6.35 20.15
N GLU A 189 -39.73 -6.66 20.12
CA GLU A 189 -40.64 -6.58 21.31
C GLU A 189 -40.23 -7.50 22.48
N TRP A 190 -39.52 -8.60 22.17
CA TRP A 190 -39.02 -9.53 23.19
C TRP A 190 -37.68 -9.10 23.82
N PHE A 191 -37.00 -8.07 23.24
CA PHE A 191 -35.70 -7.59 23.75
C PHE A 191 -35.90 -6.37 24.66
N ASP A 192 -36.21 -6.64 25.93
CA ASP A 192 -36.45 -5.60 26.93
C ASP A 192 -35.24 -5.51 27.88
N VAL A 193 -34.19 -4.80 27.46
CA VAL A 193 -32.93 -4.66 28.20
C VAL A 193 -32.54 -3.18 28.24
N ASP A 194 -32.87 -2.51 29.36
CA ASP A 194 -32.75 -1.05 29.52
C ASP A 194 -31.37 -0.46 29.30
N TRP A 195 -30.31 -1.23 29.49
CA TRP A 195 -28.93 -0.75 29.38
C TRP A 195 -28.34 -0.93 27.96
N VAL A 196 -29.07 -1.56 27.05
CA VAL A 196 -28.69 -1.72 25.64
C VAL A 196 -29.49 -0.73 24.81
N ASP A 197 -28.85 0.34 24.39
CA ASP A 197 -29.48 1.38 23.57
C ASP A 197 -29.58 0.96 22.10
N GLU A 198 -28.54 0.27 21.59
CA GLU A 198 -28.51 -0.32 20.25
C GLU A 198 -27.74 -1.65 20.26
N LEU A 199 -28.28 -2.64 19.61
CA LEU A 199 -27.60 -3.90 19.29
C LEU A 199 -27.97 -4.32 17.87
N LYS A 200 -26.98 -4.26 16.99
CA LYS A 200 -27.12 -4.62 15.57
C LYS A 200 -26.15 -5.74 15.23
N VAL A 201 -26.66 -6.83 14.72
CA VAL A 201 -25.86 -7.91 14.13
C VAL A 201 -25.89 -7.77 12.62
N LYS A 202 -24.74 -7.92 11.96
CA LYS A 202 -24.59 -7.81 10.51
C LYS A 202 -23.75 -8.96 9.96
N ALA A 203 -24.08 -9.39 8.75
CA ALA A 203 -23.27 -10.33 7.99
C ALA A 203 -23.33 -9.98 6.51
N SER A 204 -22.21 -10.14 5.82
CA SER A 204 -22.14 -9.95 4.38
C SER A 204 -21.17 -10.92 3.72
N TYR A 205 -21.45 -11.27 2.48
CA TYR A 205 -20.56 -12.01 1.62
C TYR A 205 -20.65 -11.46 0.20
N GLY A 206 -19.50 -11.28 -0.45
CA GLY A 206 -19.49 -10.81 -1.83
C GLY A 206 -18.11 -10.89 -2.47
N SER A 207 -18.09 -10.77 -3.79
CA SER A 207 -16.88 -10.75 -4.60
C SER A 207 -16.65 -9.38 -5.24
N GLN A 208 -15.38 -9.00 -5.37
CA GLN A 208 -14.91 -7.79 -6.04
C GLN A 208 -13.79 -8.15 -7.00
N GLY A 209 -13.75 -7.50 -8.17
CA GLY A 209 -12.67 -7.62 -9.13
C GLY A 209 -11.54 -6.62 -8.90
N ASN A 210 -10.35 -7.03 -9.24
CA ASN A 210 -9.16 -6.17 -9.34
C ASN A 210 -8.52 -6.37 -10.72
N ASP A 211 -8.28 -5.28 -11.45
CA ASP A 211 -7.63 -5.26 -12.76
C ASP A 211 -6.29 -4.49 -12.74
N ASN A 212 -5.73 -4.21 -11.56
CA ASN A 212 -4.57 -3.31 -11.43
C ASN A 212 -3.24 -3.97 -11.83
N ILE A 213 -3.06 -4.18 -13.13
CA ILE A 213 -1.84 -4.78 -13.73
C ILE A 213 -1.07 -3.82 -14.67
N GLY A 214 -1.56 -2.60 -14.86
CA GLY A 214 -1.08 -1.71 -15.92
C GLY A 214 -1.66 -2.07 -17.29
N ASN A 215 -1.48 -1.17 -18.26
CA ASN A 215 -2.09 -1.31 -19.57
C ASN A 215 -1.29 -2.25 -20.48
N TYR A 216 -1.97 -2.92 -21.42
CA TYR A 216 -1.39 -3.75 -22.49
C TYR A 216 -0.60 -4.98 -22.05
N ARG A 217 -0.78 -5.48 -20.83
CA ARG A 217 -0.04 -6.65 -20.30
C ARG A 217 -0.41 -7.98 -20.95
N TYR A 218 -1.46 -8.03 -21.74
CA TYR A 218 -1.84 -9.21 -22.53
C TYR A 218 -1.11 -9.33 -23.87
N THR A 219 -0.27 -8.33 -24.25
CA THR A 219 0.51 -8.32 -25.49
C THR A 219 2.01 -8.28 -25.21
N ASP A 220 2.80 -8.94 -26.06
CA ASP A 220 4.25 -8.78 -26.06
C ASP A 220 4.64 -7.33 -26.34
N GLN A 221 5.60 -6.81 -25.58
CA GLN A 221 6.07 -5.43 -25.70
C GLN A 221 7.52 -5.38 -26.15
N PHE A 222 7.86 -4.37 -26.93
CA PHE A 222 9.18 -4.16 -27.48
C PHE A 222 9.63 -2.72 -27.21
N VAL A 223 10.91 -2.56 -26.90
CA VAL A 223 11.55 -1.24 -26.83
C VAL A 223 12.21 -0.95 -28.18
N ILE A 224 11.95 0.25 -28.68
CA ILE A 224 12.63 0.79 -29.84
C ILE A 224 13.88 1.53 -29.36
N SER A 225 15.03 1.18 -29.91
CA SER A 225 16.32 1.76 -29.55
C SER A 225 17.10 2.24 -30.80
N ASN A 226 18.01 3.17 -30.57
CA ASN A 226 18.95 3.60 -31.63
C ASN A 226 20.17 2.67 -31.60
N SER A 227 20.38 1.95 -32.69
CA SER A 227 21.56 1.11 -32.90
C SER A 227 22.44 1.74 -34.01
N SER A 228 23.36 2.64 -33.61
CA SER A 228 24.28 3.33 -34.51
C SER A 228 23.58 4.07 -35.67
N GLY A 229 22.48 4.79 -35.37
CA GLY A 229 21.68 5.52 -36.34
C GLY A 229 20.58 4.70 -37.02
N ASN A 230 20.48 3.41 -36.76
CA ASN A 230 19.42 2.54 -37.25
C ASN A 230 18.39 2.23 -36.17
N VAL A 231 17.15 1.94 -36.58
CA VAL A 231 16.10 1.48 -35.68
C VAL A 231 16.42 0.06 -35.23
N GLY A 232 16.71 -0.11 -33.95
CA GLY A 232 16.82 -1.40 -33.28
C GLY A 232 15.54 -1.69 -32.49
N THR A 233 15.15 -2.94 -32.38
CA THR A 233 14.07 -3.39 -31.49
C THR A 233 14.60 -4.48 -30.55
N SER A 234 14.27 -4.38 -29.28
CA SER A 234 14.53 -5.43 -28.29
C SER A 234 13.24 -5.83 -27.60
N PHE A 235 13.13 -7.10 -27.27
CA PHE A 235 12.00 -7.62 -26.49
C PHE A 235 12.06 -7.02 -25.07
N ASP A 236 10.95 -6.48 -24.58
CA ASP A 236 10.86 -5.84 -23.27
C ASP A 236 10.14 -6.72 -22.27
N SER A 237 8.90 -7.09 -22.54
CA SER A 237 8.11 -7.91 -21.64
C SER A 237 7.16 -8.85 -22.38
N LYS A 238 7.03 -10.06 -21.83
CA LYS A 238 6.10 -11.05 -22.35
C LYS A 238 4.67 -10.68 -21.97
N GLY A 239 3.76 -10.74 -22.94
CA GLY A 239 2.33 -10.62 -22.72
C GLY A 239 1.71 -11.94 -22.30
N THR A 240 0.71 -11.87 -21.40
CA THR A 240 -0.11 -13.01 -20.99
C THR A 240 -1.52 -12.82 -21.55
N LYS A 241 -1.81 -13.53 -22.65
CA LYS A 241 -3.09 -13.36 -23.34
C LYS A 241 -4.30 -13.77 -22.49
N ASP A 242 -4.13 -14.80 -21.68
CA ASP A 242 -5.19 -15.40 -20.87
C ASP A 242 -5.36 -14.74 -19.50
N ILE A 243 -4.59 -13.68 -19.20
CA ILE A 243 -4.68 -12.95 -17.95
C ILE A 243 -6.08 -12.37 -17.75
N THR A 244 -6.62 -12.54 -16.56
CA THR A 244 -7.99 -12.14 -16.21
C THR A 244 -8.05 -11.46 -14.85
N TRP A 245 -9.24 -11.06 -14.44
CA TRP A 245 -9.52 -10.43 -13.16
C TRP A 245 -9.04 -11.27 -11.97
N GLU A 246 -8.34 -10.63 -11.06
CA GLU A 246 -8.21 -11.13 -9.69
C GLU A 246 -9.54 -10.94 -8.97
N THR A 247 -10.02 -11.96 -8.28
CA THR A 247 -11.28 -11.93 -7.54
C THR A 247 -11.03 -11.97 -6.04
N ASN A 248 -11.59 -11.01 -5.32
CA ASN A 248 -11.55 -10.91 -3.87
C ASN A 248 -12.93 -11.23 -3.30
N ALA A 249 -13.11 -12.42 -2.71
CA ALA A 249 -14.32 -12.81 -2.01
C ALA A 249 -14.20 -12.45 -0.53
N ASN A 250 -15.07 -11.56 -0.05
CA ASN A 250 -15.06 -11.04 1.32
C ASN A 250 -16.24 -11.62 2.11
N PHE A 251 -15.97 -12.28 3.21
CA PHE A 251 -16.97 -12.65 4.23
C PHE A 251 -16.73 -11.79 5.46
N ASN A 252 -17.78 -11.13 5.93
CA ASN A 252 -17.75 -10.33 7.15
C ASN A 252 -18.96 -10.72 8.02
N ILE A 253 -18.73 -10.84 9.34
CA ILE A 253 -19.77 -11.00 10.34
C ILE A 253 -19.38 -10.18 11.56
N GLY A 254 -20.32 -9.43 12.12
CA GLY A 254 -20.04 -8.58 13.26
C GLY A 254 -21.27 -8.08 13.98
N ALA A 255 -21.00 -7.37 15.06
CA ALA A 255 -22.00 -6.69 15.87
C ALA A 255 -21.58 -5.25 16.13
N GLU A 256 -22.55 -4.35 16.11
CA GLU A 256 -22.43 -2.96 16.55
C GLU A 256 -23.31 -2.80 17.79
N PHE A 257 -22.84 -2.07 18.79
CA PHE A 257 -23.58 -1.89 20.03
C PHE A 257 -23.42 -0.49 20.60
N GLN A 258 -24.49 -0.02 21.24
CA GLN A 258 -24.46 1.15 22.11
C GLN A 258 -25.06 0.75 23.46
N LEU A 259 -24.31 1.00 24.54
CA LEU A 259 -24.65 0.57 25.90
C LEU A 259 -24.58 1.76 26.85
N PHE A 260 -25.56 1.82 27.79
CA PHE A 260 -25.60 2.84 28.84
C PHE A 260 -25.58 4.29 28.33
N LYS A 261 -25.91 4.52 27.05
CA LYS A 261 -25.80 5.83 26.34
C LYS A 261 -24.39 6.42 26.33
N ARG A 262 -23.37 5.63 26.66
CA ARG A 262 -21.99 6.08 26.86
C ARG A 262 -20.94 5.25 26.19
N LEU A 263 -21.22 4.00 25.98
CA LEU A 263 -20.27 3.05 25.40
C LEU A 263 -20.81 2.60 24.06
N ASN A 264 -20.08 2.88 22.99
CA ASN A 264 -20.36 2.43 21.62
C ASN A 264 -19.18 1.63 21.11
N GLY A 265 -19.46 0.60 20.34
CA GLY A 265 -18.39 -0.19 19.77
C GLY A 265 -18.87 -1.11 18.67
N SER A 266 -17.90 -1.73 18.04
CA SER A 266 -18.12 -2.76 17.03
C SER A 266 -17.11 -3.89 17.20
N PHE A 267 -17.53 -5.08 16.87
CA PHE A 267 -16.67 -6.24 16.73
C PHE A 267 -17.00 -6.92 15.40
N GLU A 268 -15.96 -7.18 14.59
CA GLU A 268 -16.12 -7.80 13.27
C GLU A 268 -15.05 -8.88 13.07
N TYR A 269 -15.44 -10.01 12.52
CA TYR A 269 -14.56 -11.00 11.92
C TYR A 269 -14.66 -10.88 10.42
N TYR A 270 -13.52 -10.82 9.74
CA TYR A 270 -13.45 -10.82 8.30
C TYR A 270 -12.59 -11.98 7.77
N ASN A 271 -12.95 -12.47 6.58
CA ASN A 271 -12.14 -13.39 5.80
C ASN A 271 -12.23 -13.01 4.31
N ARG A 272 -11.15 -12.48 3.80
CA ARG A 272 -10.99 -12.10 2.40
C ARG A 272 -10.16 -13.15 1.69
N LYS A 273 -10.79 -13.93 0.81
CA LYS A 273 -10.11 -14.85 -0.08
C LYS A 273 -9.86 -14.17 -1.42
N THR A 274 -8.58 -14.12 -1.85
CA THR A 274 -8.17 -13.68 -3.18
C THR A 274 -7.93 -14.92 -4.02
N THR A 275 -8.59 -15.00 -5.18
CA THR A 275 -8.37 -16.05 -6.20
C THR A 275 -7.87 -15.43 -7.47
N ASP A 276 -7.14 -16.22 -8.26
CA ASP A 276 -6.51 -15.75 -9.49
C ASP A 276 -5.63 -14.51 -9.25
N MET A 277 -4.85 -14.53 -8.17
CA MET A 277 -4.03 -13.40 -7.72
C MET A 277 -3.11 -12.89 -8.83
N LEU A 278 -3.24 -11.60 -9.16
CA LEU A 278 -2.44 -10.91 -10.17
C LEU A 278 -1.07 -10.54 -9.58
N TYR A 279 -0.02 -11.17 -10.09
CA TYR A 279 1.32 -10.94 -9.59
C TYR A 279 2.38 -11.06 -10.68
N SER A 280 3.54 -10.40 -10.48
CA SER A 280 4.68 -10.51 -11.38
C SER A 280 5.45 -11.79 -11.10
N PHE A 281 5.43 -12.73 -12.03
CA PHE A 281 6.15 -13.98 -11.93
C PHE A 281 7.56 -13.84 -12.48
N THR A 282 8.56 -14.08 -11.64
CA THR A 282 9.98 -14.00 -12.01
C THR A 282 10.41 -15.29 -12.70
N VAL A 283 11.14 -15.17 -13.79
CA VAL A 283 11.65 -16.29 -14.59
C VAL A 283 13.16 -16.25 -14.71
N ALA A 284 13.74 -17.35 -15.20
CA ALA A 284 15.18 -17.41 -15.46
C ALA A 284 15.58 -16.41 -16.56
N PRO A 285 16.64 -15.58 -16.38
CA PRO A 285 17.09 -14.61 -17.37
C PRO A 285 17.41 -15.20 -18.76
N SER A 286 17.70 -16.48 -18.83
CA SER A 286 17.93 -17.22 -20.08
C SER A 286 16.72 -17.23 -21.03
N LEU A 287 15.51 -16.91 -20.51
CA LEU A 287 14.32 -16.76 -21.35
C LEU A 287 14.24 -15.41 -22.08
N GLY A 288 15.17 -14.48 -21.78
CA GLY A 288 15.26 -13.18 -22.46
C GLY A 288 14.40 -12.07 -21.83
N TYR A 289 13.72 -12.34 -20.71
CA TYR A 289 12.96 -11.37 -19.90
C TYR A 289 12.99 -11.76 -18.42
N PRO A 290 12.90 -10.80 -17.48
CA PRO A 290 13.06 -11.09 -16.06
C PRO A 290 11.77 -11.58 -15.40
N SER A 291 10.61 -11.14 -15.90
CA SER A 291 9.29 -11.46 -15.32
C SER A 291 8.16 -11.16 -16.28
N TYR A 292 6.97 -11.64 -15.98
CA TYR A 292 5.71 -11.28 -16.64
C TYR A 292 4.55 -11.31 -15.64
N MET A 293 3.46 -10.59 -15.96
CA MET A 293 2.25 -10.58 -15.14
C MET A 293 1.39 -11.78 -15.46
N ASP A 294 0.88 -12.45 -14.43
CA ASP A 294 0.00 -13.61 -14.59
C ASP A 294 -0.91 -13.78 -13.37
N ASN A 295 -1.93 -14.63 -13.50
CA ASN A 295 -2.70 -15.14 -12.38
C ASN A 295 -1.91 -16.31 -11.76
N VAL A 296 -1.40 -16.14 -10.53
CA VAL A 296 -0.37 -17.04 -9.97
C VAL A 296 -0.88 -17.98 -8.89
N GLY A 297 -2.02 -17.71 -8.28
CA GLY A 297 -2.54 -18.54 -7.18
C GLY A 297 -3.58 -17.85 -6.32
N ASP A 298 -3.86 -18.47 -5.18
CA ASP A 298 -4.86 -18.01 -4.22
C ASP A 298 -4.22 -17.69 -2.86
N MET A 299 -4.80 -16.72 -2.17
CA MET A 299 -4.44 -16.41 -0.79
C MET A 299 -5.66 -16.01 0.04
N TYR A 300 -5.50 -15.94 1.35
CA TYR A 300 -6.48 -15.26 2.20
C TYR A 300 -5.81 -14.22 3.11
N ASN A 301 -6.62 -13.23 3.48
CA ASN A 301 -6.39 -12.32 4.61
C ASN A 301 -7.60 -12.45 5.54
N ARG A 302 -7.38 -12.78 6.81
CA ARG A 302 -8.45 -12.90 7.79
C ARG A 302 -8.04 -12.31 9.12
N GLY A 303 -8.99 -11.82 9.87
CA GLY A 303 -8.70 -11.22 11.17
C GLY A 303 -9.94 -10.79 11.90
N PHE A 304 -9.70 -10.09 13.00
CA PHE A 304 -10.71 -9.46 13.83
C PHE A 304 -10.46 -7.98 13.89
N GLU A 305 -11.53 -7.21 13.93
CA GLU A 305 -11.52 -5.77 14.16
C GLU A 305 -12.42 -5.49 15.37
N PHE A 306 -11.93 -4.66 16.27
CA PHE A 306 -12.67 -4.21 17.44
C PHE A 306 -12.48 -2.71 17.61
N GLU A 307 -13.60 -2.02 17.77
CA GLU A 307 -13.64 -0.58 18.06
C GLU A 307 -14.43 -0.34 19.32
N LEU A 308 -13.98 0.60 20.13
CA LEU A 308 -14.63 0.99 21.38
C LEU A 308 -14.51 2.50 21.58
N GLY A 309 -15.65 3.17 21.70
CA GLY A 309 -15.76 4.55 22.13
C GLY A 309 -16.45 4.62 23.50
N VAL A 310 -15.86 5.35 24.41
CA VAL A 310 -16.41 5.52 25.76
C VAL A 310 -16.52 7.00 26.07
N ASN A 311 -17.73 7.46 26.33
CA ASN A 311 -17.96 8.75 26.93
C ASN A 311 -17.93 8.58 28.47
N ILE A 312 -16.76 8.87 29.07
CA ILE A 312 -16.54 8.67 30.51
C ILE A 312 -17.32 9.69 31.31
N PHE A 313 -17.31 10.94 30.86
CA PHE A 313 -18.07 12.03 31.46
C PHE A 313 -18.70 12.89 30.36
N ASP A 314 -19.99 13.19 30.54
CA ASP A 314 -20.72 14.14 29.69
C ASP A 314 -21.54 15.05 30.57
N GLN A 315 -20.95 16.18 30.95
CA GLN A 315 -21.58 17.24 31.74
C GLN A 315 -21.48 18.56 31.00
N LYS A 316 -22.34 19.49 31.31
CA LYS A 316 -22.45 20.80 30.62
C LYS A 316 -21.11 21.52 30.42
N ASN A 317 -20.19 21.42 31.37
CA ASN A 317 -18.90 22.12 31.33
C ASN A 317 -17.69 21.19 31.33
N PHE A 318 -17.92 19.88 31.31
CA PHE A 318 -16.87 18.89 31.34
C PHE A 318 -17.29 17.65 30.54
N SER A 319 -16.53 17.28 29.51
CA SER A 319 -16.67 16.00 28.83
C SER A 319 -15.31 15.33 28.69
N TRP A 320 -15.33 14.01 28.76
CA TRP A 320 -14.15 13.17 28.56
C TRP A 320 -14.52 11.95 27.74
N ASP A 321 -13.93 11.85 26.56
CA ASP A 321 -14.12 10.76 25.61
C ASP A 321 -12.81 9.98 25.43
N VAL A 322 -12.90 8.67 25.32
CA VAL A 322 -11.79 7.78 24.98
C VAL A 322 -12.24 6.89 23.83
N ASN A 323 -11.39 6.71 22.84
CA ASN A 323 -11.58 5.78 21.75
C ASN A 323 -10.37 4.83 21.63
N PHE A 324 -10.67 3.60 21.29
CA PHE A 324 -9.70 2.53 21.10
C PHE A 324 -10.10 1.69 19.90
N ASN A 325 -9.15 1.29 19.09
CA ASN A 325 -9.36 0.27 18.06
C ASN A 325 -8.16 -0.68 17.98
N ILE A 326 -8.46 -1.91 17.58
CA ILE A 326 -7.47 -2.95 17.34
C ILE A 326 -7.91 -3.80 16.15
N SER A 327 -6.96 -4.08 15.25
CA SER A 327 -7.14 -4.97 14.10
C SER A 327 -6.05 -6.02 14.10
N THR A 328 -6.41 -7.23 13.72
CA THR A 328 -5.48 -8.34 13.48
C THR A 328 -5.54 -8.73 12.02
N VAL A 329 -4.43 -9.24 11.47
CA VAL A 329 -4.40 -9.76 10.11
C VAL A 329 -3.52 -11.01 10.03
N LYS A 330 -4.04 -12.05 9.39
CA LYS A 330 -3.28 -13.24 9.03
C LYS A 330 -3.39 -13.45 7.54
N ASN A 331 -2.27 -13.29 6.85
CA ASN A 331 -2.12 -13.54 5.41
C ASN A 331 -1.52 -14.92 5.18
N LYS A 332 -2.04 -15.65 4.18
CA LYS A 332 -1.49 -16.96 3.80
C LYS A 332 -1.83 -17.28 2.34
N ILE A 333 -0.84 -17.76 1.60
CA ILE A 333 -1.02 -18.33 0.27
C ILE A 333 -1.59 -19.74 0.45
N THR A 334 -2.71 -20.01 -0.19
CA THR A 334 -3.43 -21.29 -0.06
C THR A 334 -3.25 -22.22 -1.25
N MET A 335 -2.95 -21.64 -2.40
CA MET A 335 -2.73 -22.38 -3.64
C MET A 335 -1.73 -21.61 -4.50
N LEU A 336 -0.81 -22.30 -5.11
CA LEU A 336 0.11 -21.81 -6.12
C LEU A 336 0.06 -22.78 -7.32
N ASP A 337 -0.06 -22.22 -8.52
CA ASP A 337 -0.02 -23.01 -9.74
C ASP A 337 1.27 -23.86 -9.79
N GLU A 338 1.17 -25.14 -10.19
CA GLU A 338 2.33 -26.04 -10.29
C GLU A 338 3.44 -25.47 -11.20
N ALA A 339 3.07 -24.78 -12.27
CA ALA A 339 4.02 -24.10 -13.15
C ALA A 339 4.81 -22.97 -12.45
N LYS A 340 4.33 -22.48 -11.32
CA LYS A 340 4.97 -21.43 -10.51
C LYS A 340 5.84 -21.98 -9.38
N LYS A 341 5.77 -23.30 -9.09
CA LYS A 341 6.60 -23.98 -8.08
C LYS A 341 7.99 -24.33 -8.66
N THR A 342 8.70 -23.33 -9.17
CA THR A 342 9.92 -23.51 -9.97
C THR A 342 11.16 -23.84 -9.16
N THR A 343 11.18 -23.51 -7.86
CA THR A 343 12.35 -23.72 -6.99
C THR A 343 11.95 -24.28 -5.62
N SER A 344 12.81 -25.16 -5.08
CA SER A 344 12.74 -25.58 -3.68
C SER A 344 13.67 -24.72 -2.84
N LYS A 345 13.19 -24.21 -1.72
CA LYS A 345 13.96 -23.46 -0.73
C LYS A 345 13.67 -23.96 0.67
N TYR A 346 14.62 -23.75 1.56
CA TYR A 346 14.62 -24.34 2.90
C TYR A 346 14.56 -23.25 3.96
N THR A 347 13.94 -23.56 5.09
CA THR A 347 14.06 -22.78 6.32
C THR A 347 15.36 -23.10 7.04
N PRO A 348 15.77 -22.29 8.03
CA PRO A 348 16.94 -22.57 8.86
C PRO A 348 16.92 -23.94 9.57
N ASP A 349 15.75 -24.50 9.85
CA ASP A 349 15.54 -25.83 10.47
C ASP A 349 15.35 -26.97 9.43
N GLY A 350 15.49 -26.67 8.13
CA GLY A 350 15.50 -27.65 7.06
C GLY A 350 14.13 -28.00 6.45
N LYS A 351 13.06 -27.27 6.79
CA LYS A 351 11.76 -27.47 6.15
C LYS A 351 11.77 -26.93 4.71
N GLU A 352 11.32 -27.75 3.77
CA GLU A 352 11.28 -27.42 2.36
C GLU A 352 9.99 -26.72 1.98
N TYR A 353 10.10 -25.65 1.19
CA TYR A 353 9.01 -24.97 0.51
C TYR A 353 9.27 -24.93 -1.00
N LYS A 354 8.23 -25.18 -1.80
CA LYS A 354 8.27 -25.08 -3.26
C LYS A 354 7.52 -23.84 -3.72
N GLY A 355 8.21 -23.01 -4.50
CA GLY A 355 7.64 -21.72 -4.95
C GLY A 355 8.60 -20.95 -5.84
N TYR A 356 8.55 -19.65 -5.76
CA TYR A 356 9.44 -18.74 -6.49
C TYR A 356 9.82 -17.52 -5.64
N THR A 357 10.87 -16.82 -6.06
CA THR A 357 11.32 -15.58 -5.40
C THR A 357 10.70 -14.36 -6.06
N SER A 358 10.33 -13.37 -5.25
CA SER A 358 9.90 -12.05 -5.68
C SER A 358 10.57 -10.97 -4.84
N GLY A 359 11.61 -10.34 -5.40
CA GLY A 359 12.48 -9.45 -4.65
C GLY A 359 13.13 -10.18 -3.46
N SER A 360 12.92 -9.66 -2.26
CA SER A 360 13.43 -10.25 -1.01
C SER A 360 12.44 -11.19 -0.32
N PHE A 361 11.37 -11.62 -1.03
CA PHE A 361 10.33 -12.50 -0.49
C PHE A 361 10.32 -13.85 -1.20
N PHE A 362 9.89 -14.88 -0.49
CA PHE A 362 9.64 -16.20 -1.05
C PHE A 362 8.14 -16.50 -1.07
N ILE A 363 7.62 -16.76 -2.26
CA ILE A 363 6.21 -17.01 -2.52
C ILE A 363 6.00 -18.51 -2.62
N ALA A 364 5.30 -19.07 -1.62
CA ALA A 364 4.99 -20.50 -1.57
C ALA A 364 3.70 -20.74 -0.77
N GLU A 365 3.07 -21.88 -1.00
CA GLU A 365 1.92 -22.32 -0.20
C GLU A 365 2.28 -22.40 1.27
N ASP A 366 1.31 -22.13 2.13
CA ASP A 366 1.41 -22.08 3.58
C ASP A 366 2.19 -20.89 4.16
N LEU A 367 2.84 -20.08 3.35
CA LEU A 367 3.53 -18.85 3.75
C LEU A 367 2.67 -17.60 3.54
N SER A 368 3.05 -16.53 4.23
CA SER A 368 2.61 -15.17 3.87
C SER A 368 3.27 -14.75 2.55
N MET A 369 2.56 -13.99 1.71
CA MET A 369 3.15 -13.43 0.49
C MET A 369 4.31 -12.44 0.76
N TYR A 370 4.49 -12.00 2.00
CA TYR A 370 5.57 -11.12 2.44
C TYR A 370 6.54 -11.83 3.38
N THR A 371 6.72 -13.15 3.20
CA THR A 371 7.72 -13.93 3.95
C THR A 371 9.12 -13.61 3.45
N TRP A 372 9.99 -13.15 4.34
CA TRP A 372 11.36 -12.78 4.02
C TRP A 372 12.19 -13.98 3.55
N TYR A 373 12.96 -13.74 2.50
CA TYR A 373 13.92 -14.68 1.92
C TYR A 373 15.30 -14.02 1.86
N LEU A 374 16.11 -14.32 2.84
CA LEU A 374 17.38 -13.64 3.09
C LEU A 374 18.48 -14.64 3.43
N LYS A 375 19.74 -14.23 3.25
CA LYS A 375 20.88 -14.95 3.82
C LYS A 375 20.84 -14.81 5.33
N ASP A 376 21.06 -15.92 6.05
CA ASP A 376 20.93 -15.90 7.50
C ASP A 376 22.28 -15.58 8.16
N PHE A 377 22.28 -14.56 9.00
CA PHE A 377 23.47 -14.07 9.69
C PHE A 377 23.81 -14.96 10.88
N ALA A 378 25.02 -15.50 10.91
CA ALA A 378 25.48 -16.43 11.93
C ALA A 378 26.23 -15.76 13.08
N GLY A 379 26.43 -14.43 13.01
CA GLY A 379 27.20 -13.69 14.01
C GLY A 379 28.55 -13.24 13.49
N ILE A 380 29.50 -13.09 14.41
CA ILE A 380 30.85 -12.56 14.18
C ILE A 380 31.86 -13.66 14.49
N SER A 381 32.85 -13.83 13.62
CA SER A 381 33.96 -14.76 13.82
C SER A 381 34.93 -14.30 14.94
N GLU A 382 35.80 -15.19 15.40
CA GLU A 382 36.81 -14.88 16.42
C GLU A 382 37.73 -13.74 16.02
N ASP A 383 37.91 -13.49 14.73
CA ASP A 383 38.73 -12.39 14.19
C ASP A 383 37.89 -11.17 13.73
N GLY A 384 36.62 -11.14 14.08
CA GLY A 384 35.74 -9.98 13.88
C GLY A 384 35.07 -9.87 12.52
N GLN A 385 35.07 -10.90 11.68
CA GLN A 385 34.40 -10.90 10.40
C GLN A 385 32.92 -11.30 10.54
N SER A 386 32.03 -10.78 9.67
CA SER A 386 30.67 -11.27 9.55
C SER A 386 30.65 -12.73 9.09
N MET A 387 29.77 -13.53 9.67
CA MET A 387 29.53 -14.92 9.26
C MET A 387 28.07 -15.10 8.85
N TRP A 388 27.86 -16.00 7.90
CA TRP A 388 26.54 -16.42 7.41
C TRP A 388 26.45 -17.93 7.35
N TYR A 389 25.22 -18.43 7.35
CA TYR A 389 24.98 -19.86 7.20
C TYR A 389 24.93 -20.27 5.72
N TYR A 390 25.38 -21.48 5.47
CA TYR A 390 25.22 -22.21 4.21
C TYR A 390 24.93 -23.69 4.48
N ASP A 391 24.35 -24.39 3.52
CA ASP A 391 24.05 -25.81 3.61
C ASP A 391 25.11 -26.62 2.85
N ASP A 392 25.88 -27.43 3.57
CA ASP A 392 26.79 -28.41 2.98
C ASP A 392 25.97 -29.64 2.56
N VAL A 393 25.59 -29.68 1.27
CA VAL A 393 24.72 -30.72 0.70
C VAL A 393 25.55 -31.78 0.04
N LYS A 394 25.53 -33.02 0.59
CA LYS A 394 26.12 -34.19 -0.04
C LYS A 394 25.10 -34.89 -0.93
N LYS A 395 25.54 -35.27 -2.14
CA LYS A 395 24.71 -35.93 -3.15
C LYS A 395 25.29 -37.30 -3.52
N ASP A 396 24.40 -38.23 -3.89
CA ASP A 396 24.79 -39.50 -4.47
C ASP A 396 25.26 -39.37 -5.94
N GLU A 397 25.70 -40.46 -6.54
CA GLU A 397 26.14 -40.50 -7.94
C GLU A 397 25.02 -40.14 -8.93
N LYS A 398 23.76 -40.19 -8.51
CA LYS A 398 22.58 -39.83 -9.32
C LYS A 398 22.13 -38.38 -9.10
N GLY A 399 22.84 -37.65 -8.21
CA GLY A 399 22.52 -36.27 -7.88
C GLY A 399 21.45 -36.09 -6.82
N ASN A 400 20.98 -37.18 -6.16
CA ASN A 400 20.01 -37.07 -5.06
C ASN A 400 20.72 -36.64 -3.78
N GLU A 401 20.05 -35.82 -2.99
CA GLU A 401 20.55 -35.36 -1.68
C GLU A 401 20.62 -36.54 -0.69
N ILE A 402 21.80 -36.75 -0.10
CA ILE A 402 22.03 -37.76 0.95
C ILE A 402 21.99 -37.13 2.33
N SER A 403 22.58 -35.95 2.47
CA SER A 403 22.61 -35.20 3.72
C SER A 403 22.72 -33.69 3.46
N ARG A 404 22.18 -32.93 4.36
CA ARG A 404 22.28 -31.45 4.41
C ARG A 404 22.74 -31.08 5.81
N GLU A 405 23.86 -30.41 5.91
CA GLU A 405 24.41 -29.93 7.19
C GLU A 405 24.59 -28.42 7.14
N ARG A 406 23.99 -27.70 8.08
CA ARG A 406 24.10 -26.26 8.17
C ARG A 406 25.42 -25.87 8.80
N LYS A 407 26.22 -25.11 8.07
CA LYS A 407 27.56 -24.63 8.46
C LYS A 407 27.66 -23.12 8.32
N THR A 408 28.76 -22.54 8.80
CA THR A 408 29.03 -21.11 8.72
C THR A 408 30.19 -20.82 7.78
N THR A 409 30.14 -19.68 7.11
CA THR A 409 31.19 -19.14 6.24
C THR A 409 31.35 -17.64 6.47
N THR A 410 32.56 -17.12 6.27
CA THR A 410 32.84 -15.67 6.22
C THR A 410 32.74 -15.10 4.79
N THR A 411 32.53 -15.95 3.81
CA THR A 411 32.37 -15.59 2.39
C THR A 411 30.89 -15.40 2.06
N TYR A 412 30.42 -14.16 1.95
CA TYR A 412 29.01 -13.86 1.68
C TYR A 412 28.48 -14.54 0.41
N ALA A 413 29.30 -14.69 -0.63
CA ALA A 413 28.89 -15.35 -1.88
C ALA A 413 28.52 -16.84 -1.69
N GLU A 414 29.18 -17.54 -0.76
CA GLU A 414 28.94 -18.96 -0.45
C GLU A 414 27.70 -19.18 0.42
N ALA A 415 27.26 -18.15 1.13
CA ALA A 415 26.12 -18.26 2.03
C ALA A 415 24.81 -18.53 1.26
N ASP A 416 23.93 -19.32 1.84
CA ASP A 416 22.63 -19.64 1.28
C ASP A 416 21.54 -18.66 1.73
N TYR A 417 20.51 -18.56 0.89
CA TYR A 417 19.29 -17.87 1.24
C TYR A 417 18.31 -18.84 1.90
N TYR A 418 17.68 -18.39 2.98
CA TYR A 418 16.68 -19.15 3.73
C TYR A 418 15.33 -18.47 3.74
N VAL A 419 14.27 -19.28 3.76
CA VAL A 419 12.90 -18.84 4.06
C VAL A 419 12.81 -18.64 5.56
N THR A 420 12.69 -17.38 6.00
CA THR A 420 12.78 -17.07 7.44
C THR A 420 11.52 -17.40 8.23
N GLU A 421 10.39 -17.69 7.54
CA GLU A 421 9.04 -17.76 8.09
C GLU A 421 8.56 -16.46 8.78
N GLU A 422 9.41 -15.43 8.83
CA GLU A 422 9.10 -14.09 9.32
C GLU A 422 8.46 -13.24 8.21
N SER A 423 7.43 -12.47 8.55
CA SER A 423 6.68 -11.62 7.61
C SER A 423 6.77 -10.15 7.97
N THR A 424 6.53 -9.28 6.99
CA THR A 424 6.35 -7.83 7.24
C THR A 424 5.02 -7.51 7.91
N ILE A 425 4.08 -8.46 7.92
CA ILE A 425 2.72 -8.24 8.41
C ILE A 425 2.73 -8.23 9.94
N ALA A 426 2.12 -7.20 10.52
CA ALA A 426 1.95 -7.08 11.96
C ALA A 426 0.97 -8.14 12.50
N ASP A 427 1.16 -8.57 13.77
CA ASP A 427 0.21 -9.42 14.47
C ASP A 427 -1.08 -8.64 14.78
N PHE A 428 -0.93 -7.40 15.25
CA PHE A 428 -2.02 -6.46 15.46
C PHE A 428 -1.56 -5.00 15.42
N PHE A 429 -2.48 -4.12 15.07
CA PHE A 429 -2.26 -2.69 15.00
C PHE A 429 -3.56 -1.94 15.33
N GLY A 430 -3.44 -0.67 15.66
CA GLY A 430 -4.59 0.14 16.01
C GLY A 430 -4.26 1.53 16.50
N GLY A 431 -5.25 2.15 17.14
CA GLY A 431 -5.15 3.49 17.67
C GLY A 431 -5.78 3.63 19.07
N ILE A 432 -5.30 4.62 19.79
CA ILE A 432 -5.85 5.07 21.06
C ILE A 432 -5.97 6.59 21.01
N GLY A 433 -7.17 7.09 21.27
CA GLY A 433 -7.42 8.52 21.34
C GLY A 433 -8.13 8.91 22.61
N THR A 434 -7.89 10.14 23.05
CA THR A 434 -8.69 10.73 24.15
C THR A 434 -8.92 12.20 23.88
N SER A 435 -10.10 12.67 24.24
CA SER A 435 -10.42 14.09 24.19
C SER A 435 -11.12 14.54 25.49
N VAL A 436 -10.69 15.69 26.01
CA VAL A 436 -11.24 16.32 27.21
C VAL A 436 -11.67 17.74 26.88
N LYS A 437 -12.89 18.09 27.23
CA LYS A 437 -13.34 19.48 27.20
C LYS A 437 -13.69 19.91 28.62
N ALA A 438 -13.14 21.03 29.07
CA ALA A 438 -13.31 21.53 30.42
C ALA A 438 -13.30 23.07 30.44
N PHE A 439 -14.39 23.70 30.84
CA PHE A 439 -14.49 25.16 31.09
C PHE A 439 -13.96 26.06 29.97
N GLY A 440 -14.18 25.66 28.71
CA GLY A 440 -13.69 26.36 27.52
C GLY A 440 -12.36 25.85 26.97
N PHE A 441 -11.61 25.04 27.72
CA PHE A 441 -10.47 24.29 27.21
C PHE A 441 -10.94 23.05 26.47
N ASP A 442 -10.23 22.71 25.41
CA ASP A 442 -10.31 21.42 24.72
C ASP A 442 -8.90 20.85 24.54
N PHE A 443 -8.74 19.61 24.92
CA PHE A 443 -7.50 18.85 24.80
C PHE A 443 -7.78 17.56 24.05
N SER A 444 -6.92 17.19 23.10
CA SER A 444 -6.96 15.86 22.47
C SER A 444 -5.57 15.30 22.20
N ILE A 445 -5.45 13.99 22.29
CA ILE A 445 -4.27 13.24 21.91
C ILE A 445 -4.71 12.02 21.11
N ASN A 446 -4.02 11.75 19.99
CA ASN A 446 -4.21 10.55 19.19
C ASN A 446 -2.88 9.83 19.04
N CYS A 447 -2.93 8.53 19.25
CA CYS A 447 -1.79 7.62 19.15
C CYS A 447 -2.11 6.50 18.18
N SER A 448 -1.10 6.01 17.48
CA SER A 448 -1.15 4.75 16.73
C SER A 448 -0.10 3.78 17.24
N TYR A 449 -0.37 2.50 17.07
CA TYR A 449 0.55 1.44 17.46
C TYR A 449 0.49 0.27 16.49
N GLN A 450 1.60 -0.43 16.41
CA GLN A 450 1.73 -1.71 15.72
C GLN A 450 2.57 -2.65 16.57
N ILE A 451 2.22 -3.92 16.61
CA ILE A 451 2.98 -4.96 17.31
C ILE A 451 3.17 -6.14 16.37
N GLY A 452 4.40 -6.65 16.34
CA GLY A 452 4.80 -7.74 15.46
C GLY A 452 5.17 -7.26 14.05
N GLY A 453 5.46 -8.24 13.20
CA GLY A 453 6.04 -8.03 11.88
C GLY A 453 7.55 -7.76 11.92
N LYS A 454 8.20 -7.98 10.79
CA LYS A 454 9.63 -7.71 10.62
C LYS A 454 9.86 -6.77 9.44
N GLN A 455 10.75 -5.82 9.62
CA GLN A 455 11.13 -4.85 8.61
C GLN A 455 12.63 -4.89 8.34
N PHE A 456 13.01 -4.83 7.07
CA PHE A 456 14.42 -4.69 6.70
C PHE A 456 14.85 -3.23 6.82
N ASP A 457 15.81 -2.95 7.72
CA ASP A 457 16.31 -1.60 7.96
C ASP A 457 17.48 -1.26 7.03
N SER A 458 17.15 -0.86 5.81
CA SER A 458 18.13 -0.45 4.80
C SER A 458 18.88 0.84 5.18
N THR A 459 18.26 1.70 5.99
CA THR A 459 18.89 2.93 6.48
C THR A 459 19.99 2.59 7.47
N TYR A 460 19.70 1.76 8.45
CA TYR A 460 20.71 1.28 9.41
C TYR A 460 21.81 0.50 8.69
N GLN A 461 21.44 -0.40 7.76
CA GLN A 461 22.40 -1.11 6.93
C GLN A 461 23.39 -0.14 6.26
N SER A 462 22.90 0.91 5.61
CA SER A 462 23.74 1.86 4.89
C SER A 462 24.66 2.67 5.82
N PHE A 463 24.19 3.04 7.01
CA PHE A 463 24.99 3.78 7.99
C PHE A 463 25.95 2.89 8.79
N MET A 464 25.79 1.58 8.75
CA MET A 464 26.71 0.59 9.35
C MET A 464 27.82 0.13 8.38
N ALA A 465 27.91 0.75 7.20
CA ALA A 465 28.92 0.42 6.20
C ALA A 465 30.33 0.70 6.70
N SER A 466 31.29 -0.11 6.28
CA SER A 466 32.70 0.16 6.46
C SER A 466 33.14 1.36 5.60
N PRO A 467 34.13 2.16 6.06
CA PRO A 467 34.66 3.25 5.27
C PRO A 467 35.25 2.77 3.94
N THR A 468 34.96 3.49 2.87
CA THR A 468 35.52 3.27 1.53
C THR A 468 36.02 4.59 0.95
N SER A 469 36.77 4.56 -0.15
CA SER A 469 37.20 5.77 -0.86
C SER A 469 36.04 6.64 -1.33
N SER A 470 34.90 6.02 -1.67
CA SER A 470 33.70 6.72 -2.13
C SER A 470 32.84 7.27 -0.98
N SER A 471 33.07 6.85 0.26
CA SER A 471 32.34 7.30 1.44
C SER A 471 33.05 8.37 2.27
N ALA A 472 34.16 8.92 1.75
CA ALA A 472 34.87 9.98 2.41
C ALA A 472 33.97 11.21 2.68
N GLY A 473 33.87 11.63 3.96
CA GLY A 473 33.01 12.73 4.39
C GLY A 473 31.55 12.34 4.70
N TYR A 474 31.18 11.07 4.63
CA TYR A 474 29.87 10.59 5.08
C TYR A 474 29.86 10.36 6.60
N ASN A 475 28.68 10.53 7.19
CA ASN A 475 28.46 10.15 8.58
C ASN A 475 28.05 8.67 8.65
N PHE A 476 28.55 7.99 9.66
CA PHE A 476 28.21 6.61 9.97
C PHE A 476 27.37 6.52 11.24
N HIS A 477 26.77 5.36 11.48
CA HIS A 477 26.00 5.15 12.70
C HIS A 477 26.92 5.07 13.93
N LYS A 478 26.49 5.65 15.05
CA LYS A 478 27.25 5.63 16.31
C LYS A 478 27.58 4.22 16.83
N ASP A 479 26.77 3.23 16.49
CA ASP A 479 26.97 1.85 16.92
C ASP A 479 28.28 1.25 16.38
N LEU A 480 28.83 1.78 15.28
CA LEU A 480 30.15 1.38 14.79
C LEU A 480 31.29 1.63 15.81
N LEU A 481 31.08 2.50 16.78
CA LEU A 481 32.01 2.68 17.90
C LEU A 481 32.11 1.43 18.78
N ASN A 482 31.11 0.55 18.73
CA ASN A 482 31.08 -0.72 19.44
C ASN A 482 31.48 -1.91 18.53
N SER A 483 32.14 -1.65 17.39
CA SER A 483 32.65 -2.70 16.51
C SER A 483 33.56 -3.65 17.26
N TRP A 484 33.62 -4.88 16.79
CA TRP A 484 34.55 -5.88 17.30
C TRP A 484 35.97 -5.36 17.27
N SER A 485 36.71 -5.56 18.35
CA SER A 485 38.15 -5.33 18.50
C SER A 485 38.71 -6.34 19.49
N PRO A 486 40.07 -6.50 19.59
CA PRO A 486 40.68 -7.36 20.61
C PRO A 486 40.25 -7.01 22.05
N GLU A 487 39.90 -5.75 22.31
CA GLU A 487 39.38 -5.27 23.59
C GLU A 487 37.86 -5.42 23.74
N ASN A 488 37.14 -5.70 22.62
CA ASN A 488 35.68 -5.84 22.57
C ASN A 488 35.26 -7.07 21.77
N VAL A 489 35.73 -8.24 22.17
CA VAL A 489 35.52 -9.53 21.46
C VAL A 489 34.06 -10.03 21.48
N ASN A 490 33.24 -9.51 22.40
CA ASN A 490 31.85 -9.91 22.52
C ASN A 490 30.88 -9.01 21.70
N SER A 491 31.41 -8.15 20.83
CA SER A 491 30.59 -7.30 19.97
C SER A 491 29.80 -8.14 18.98
N ASN A 492 28.56 -7.72 18.71
CA ASN A 492 27.73 -8.24 17.61
C ASN A 492 27.87 -7.41 16.31
N ILE A 493 28.83 -6.46 16.28
CA ILE A 493 29.11 -5.59 15.14
C ILE A 493 30.49 -5.99 14.58
N PRO A 494 30.61 -6.28 13.27
CA PRO A 494 31.88 -6.67 12.67
C PRO A 494 32.99 -5.63 12.92
N ARG A 495 34.23 -6.09 12.86
CA ARG A 495 35.38 -5.19 12.90
C ARG A 495 35.27 -4.14 11.79
N MET A 496 35.70 -2.93 12.09
CA MET A 496 35.78 -1.88 11.10
C MET A 496 37.03 -2.10 10.23
N GLN A 497 36.84 -2.35 8.97
CA GLN A 497 37.89 -2.61 8.01
C GLN A 497 37.66 -1.77 6.76
N TRP A 498 38.71 -1.12 6.25
CA TRP A 498 38.64 -0.34 5.01
C TRP A 498 38.24 -1.22 3.83
N ASP A 499 37.27 -0.74 3.01
CA ASP A 499 36.72 -1.40 1.83
C ASP A 499 36.04 -2.78 2.09
N ASP A 500 35.65 -3.08 3.34
CA ASP A 500 34.87 -4.27 3.63
C ASP A 500 33.39 -4.08 3.23
N ILE A 501 33.06 -4.45 1.99
CA ILE A 501 31.70 -4.40 1.46
C ILE A 501 30.80 -5.48 2.06
N ASN A 502 31.37 -6.55 2.63
CA ASN A 502 30.59 -7.67 3.19
C ASN A 502 30.03 -7.34 4.57
N SER A 503 30.61 -6.38 5.30
CA SER A 503 30.16 -5.99 6.64
C SER A 503 28.68 -5.56 6.68
N VAL A 504 28.13 -5.08 5.55
CA VAL A 504 26.75 -4.62 5.39
C VAL A 504 25.96 -5.40 4.34
N SER A 505 26.41 -6.59 3.98
CA SER A 505 25.67 -7.42 3.03
C SER A 505 24.29 -7.78 3.54
N SER A 506 23.28 -7.75 2.64
CA SER A 506 21.87 -7.98 2.97
C SER A 506 21.65 -9.34 3.62
N SER A 507 21.16 -9.34 4.85
CA SER A 507 20.96 -10.56 5.63
C SER A 507 19.93 -10.34 6.74
N THR A 508 19.58 -11.39 7.47
CA THR A 508 18.71 -11.32 8.66
C THR A 508 19.25 -10.41 9.76
N ARG A 509 20.54 -10.04 9.73
CA ARG A 509 21.13 -9.05 10.64
C ARG A 509 20.40 -7.71 10.64
N PHE A 510 19.87 -7.29 9.49
CA PHE A 510 19.17 -6.02 9.32
C PHE A 510 17.65 -6.17 9.34
N LEU A 511 17.16 -7.37 9.70
CA LEU A 511 15.75 -7.64 9.89
C LEU A 511 15.37 -7.30 11.34
N THR A 512 14.62 -6.21 11.51
CA THR A 512 14.25 -5.67 12.82
C THR A 512 12.77 -5.88 13.12
N ASP A 513 12.41 -5.85 14.39
CA ASP A 513 11.02 -5.84 14.84
C ASP A 513 10.34 -4.54 14.39
N ALA A 514 9.20 -4.65 13.69
CA ALA A 514 8.47 -3.50 13.16
C ALA A 514 7.48 -2.89 14.15
N SER A 515 7.50 -3.30 15.42
CA SER A 515 6.62 -2.76 16.45
C SER A 515 6.94 -1.30 16.74
N TYR A 516 5.91 -0.48 16.84
CA TYR A 516 6.05 0.93 17.20
C TYR A 516 4.86 1.44 18.03
N PHE A 517 5.09 2.53 18.73
CA PHE A 517 4.07 3.40 19.33
C PHE A 517 4.36 4.84 18.90
N ASN A 518 3.34 5.51 18.36
CA ASN A 518 3.45 6.87 17.85
C ASN A 518 2.39 7.77 18.48
N ILE A 519 2.79 8.93 19.02
CA ILE A 519 1.89 10.02 19.36
C ILE A 519 1.78 10.91 18.12
N GLU A 520 0.69 10.75 17.38
CA GLU A 520 0.50 11.41 16.08
C GLU A 520 0.24 12.90 16.23
N ASN A 521 -0.67 13.23 17.13
CA ASN A 521 -0.97 14.63 17.39
C ASN A 521 -1.42 14.90 18.82
N ILE A 522 -1.14 16.11 19.27
CA ILE A 522 -1.65 16.70 20.52
C ILE A 522 -2.22 18.06 20.17
N ASN A 523 -3.48 18.30 20.56
CA ASN A 523 -4.14 19.59 20.39
C ASN A 523 -4.56 20.13 21.75
N LEU A 524 -4.33 21.41 21.96
CA LEU A 524 -4.83 22.16 23.14
C LEU A 524 -5.45 23.46 22.63
N GLY A 525 -6.72 23.63 22.89
CA GLY A 525 -7.48 24.82 22.52
C GLY A 525 -8.16 25.48 23.72
N TYR A 526 -8.46 26.77 23.57
CA TYR A 526 -9.31 27.51 24.49
C TYR A 526 -10.32 28.35 23.73
N THR A 527 -11.58 28.14 24.00
CA THR A 527 -12.69 28.93 23.45
C THR A 527 -13.09 30.00 24.47
N PHE A 528 -12.91 31.23 24.09
CA PHE A 528 -13.25 32.37 24.96
C PHE A 528 -14.76 32.48 25.18
N PRO A 529 -15.20 32.83 26.41
CA PRO A 529 -16.60 33.00 26.69
C PRO A 529 -17.24 34.07 25.77
N ALA A 530 -18.37 33.74 25.17
CA ALA A 530 -19.10 34.65 24.26
C ALA A 530 -19.41 36.00 24.87
N LYS A 531 -19.55 36.08 26.21
CA LYS A 531 -19.74 37.33 26.96
C LYS A 531 -18.56 38.30 26.78
N TRP A 532 -17.34 37.80 26.57
CA TRP A 532 -16.15 38.64 26.35
C TRP A 532 -16.01 39.01 24.86
N THR A 533 -16.16 38.05 23.98
CA THR A 533 -15.90 38.22 22.54
C THR A 533 -16.96 39.10 21.86
N ARG A 534 -18.22 39.05 22.29
CA ARG A 534 -19.30 39.88 21.75
C ARG A 534 -19.09 41.37 22.00
N LYS A 535 -18.32 41.76 23.04
CA LYS A 535 -17.95 43.18 23.24
C LYS A 535 -17.06 43.71 22.12
N ALA A 536 -16.34 42.81 21.44
CA ALA A 536 -15.50 43.09 20.28
C ALA A 536 -16.19 42.73 18.94
N LEU A 537 -17.52 42.52 18.95
CA LEU A 537 -18.34 42.11 17.79
C LEU A 537 -17.92 40.75 17.20
N ILE A 538 -17.26 39.89 18.00
CA ILE A 538 -16.84 38.56 17.61
C ILE A 538 -17.81 37.55 18.24
N ASN A 539 -18.44 36.71 17.42
CA ASN A 539 -19.40 35.72 17.90
C ASN A 539 -18.70 34.53 18.61
N SER A 540 -17.55 34.10 18.13
CA SER A 540 -16.75 33.05 18.72
C SER A 540 -15.27 33.29 18.45
N LEU A 541 -14.43 33.10 19.46
CA LEU A 541 -12.98 33.15 19.37
C LEU A 541 -12.41 31.90 20.04
N ARG A 542 -11.64 31.11 19.30
CA ARG A 542 -10.88 29.99 19.81
C ARG A 542 -9.42 30.14 19.42
N LEU A 543 -8.52 30.04 20.38
CA LEU A 543 -7.09 29.90 20.14
C LEU A 543 -6.69 28.46 20.41
N TYR A 544 -5.79 27.92 19.60
CA TYR A 544 -5.31 26.56 19.78
C TYR A 544 -3.84 26.42 19.38
N VAL A 545 -3.21 25.41 19.94
CA VAL A 545 -1.89 24.92 19.56
C VAL A 545 -2.04 23.45 19.17
N SER A 546 -1.48 23.10 18.02
CA SER A 546 -1.44 21.73 17.51
C SER A 546 0.02 21.32 17.32
N CYS A 547 0.36 20.13 17.81
CA CYS A 547 1.66 19.50 17.57
C CYS A 547 1.40 18.17 16.82
N GLU A 548 2.13 17.95 15.74
CA GLU A 548 2.07 16.73 14.94
C GLU A 548 3.39 15.96 15.02
N ASN A 549 3.34 14.63 14.90
CA ASN A 549 4.49 13.74 15.01
C ASN A 549 5.28 13.97 16.31
N VAL A 550 4.58 13.98 17.45
CA VAL A 550 5.10 14.44 18.75
C VAL A 550 6.13 13.50 19.31
N PHE A 551 5.89 12.20 19.20
CA PHE A 551 6.76 11.17 19.75
C PHE A 551 6.61 9.87 18.97
N TYR A 552 7.74 9.25 18.68
CA TYR A 552 7.80 7.94 18.03
C TYR A 552 8.74 7.04 18.82
N TRP A 553 8.27 5.87 19.18
CA TRP A 553 9.07 4.81 19.78
C TRP A 553 8.98 3.54 18.92
N SER A 554 10.10 2.87 18.74
CA SER A 554 10.18 1.57 18.08
C SER A 554 11.14 0.65 18.85
N LYS A 555 11.03 -0.63 18.61
CA LYS A 555 11.87 -1.66 19.24
C LYS A 555 13.32 -1.73 18.70
N ARG A 556 13.64 -0.86 17.81
CA ARG A 556 14.97 -0.77 17.20
C ARG A 556 16.05 -0.36 18.20
#